data_eda3fe4fc046fbb1b33a40152f7c7cc9
#
_entry.id   eda3fe4fc046fbb1b33a40152f7c7cc9
#
_cell.length_a   1.000
_cell.length_b   1.000
_cell.length_c   1.000
_cell.angle_alpha   90.00
_cell.angle_beta   90.00
_cell.angle_gamma   90.00
#
_symmetry.space_group_name_H-M   'P 1'
#
loop_
_entity.id
_entity.type
_entity.pdbx_description
1 polymer ?
#
loop_
_entity_poly.entity_id
_entity_poly.type
_entity_poly.pdbx_seq_one_letter_code
_entity_poly.pdbx_strand_id
1 'polypeptide(L)'
;MELLGCVETVSGEGRFVVKAVSVPEVNETVFTRDGKKLGTVKRIFGPVEGPYVTVTADDGKAKVGTEVYHKGEIKNAKGKRKH
;
A
#
# COMPACT_ATOMS: atom_id res chain seq x y z
N MET A 1 -9.66 -3.53 -6.87
CA MET A 1 -8.50 -2.97 -6.15
C MET A 1 -8.20 -1.58 -6.68
N GLU A 2 -7.66 -0.76 -5.82
CA GLU A 2 -7.25 0.58 -6.17
C GLU A 2 -5.75 0.70 -6.25
N LEU A 3 -5.28 1.59 -7.10
CA LEU A 3 -3.86 1.91 -7.15
C LEU A 3 -3.47 2.59 -5.85
N LEU A 4 -2.54 2.00 -5.13
CA LEU A 4 -2.00 2.64 -3.93
C LEU A 4 -0.99 3.69 -4.30
N GLY A 5 -0.11 3.39 -5.24
CA GLY A 5 0.92 4.30 -5.66
C GLY A 5 2.08 3.56 -6.28
N CYS A 6 3.22 4.23 -6.33
CA CYS A 6 4.43 3.66 -6.89
C CYS A 6 5.49 3.54 -5.81
N VAL A 7 6.31 2.52 -5.91
CA VAL A 7 7.42 2.35 -4.98
C VAL A 7 8.43 3.45 -5.22
N GLU A 8 8.73 4.19 -4.17
CA GLU A 8 9.65 5.32 -4.24
C GLU A 8 11.06 4.91 -3.85
N THR A 9 11.18 4.08 -2.82
CA THR A 9 12.46 3.69 -2.26
C THR A 9 12.34 2.27 -1.73
N VAL A 10 13.40 1.51 -1.90
CA VAL A 10 13.45 0.13 -1.39
C VAL A 10 14.58 0.04 -0.37
N SER A 11 14.24 -0.47 0.81
CA SER A 11 15.20 -0.73 1.86
C SER A 11 15.77 -2.14 1.67
N GLY A 12 17.00 -2.35 2.11
CA GLY A 12 17.60 -3.66 2.03
C GLY A 12 17.05 -4.68 3.00
N GLU A 13 16.06 -4.29 3.80
CA GLU A 13 15.50 -5.18 4.82
C GLU A 13 14.13 -5.70 4.46
N GLY A 14 13.79 -5.67 3.17
CA GLY A 14 12.49 -6.14 2.75
C GLY A 14 11.38 -5.13 2.93
N ARG A 15 11.72 -3.89 3.17
CA ARG A 15 10.74 -2.81 3.28
C ARG A 15 10.86 -1.88 2.10
N PHE A 16 9.75 -1.25 1.77
CA PHE A 16 9.80 -0.23 0.74
C PHE A 16 8.81 0.87 1.08
N VAL A 17 9.05 2.03 0.49
CA VAL A 17 8.23 3.20 0.70
C VAL A 17 7.51 3.49 -0.61
N VAL A 18 6.20 3.67 -0.51
CA VAL A 18 5.34 3.96 -1.64
C VAL A 18 4.89 5.40 -1.56
N LYS A 19 5.01 6.11 -2.66
CA LYS A 19 4.38 7.44 -2.73
C LYS A 19 2.94 7.21 -3.12
N ALA A 20 2.05 7.35 -2.15
CA ALA A 20 0.68 6.93 -2.30
C ALA A 20 -0.17 7.97 -3.01
N VAL A 21 -1.10 7.49 -3.82
CA VAL A 21 -2.12 8.34 -4.44
C VAL A 21 -3.47 8.16 -3.76
N SER A 22 -3.54 7.21 -2.84
CA SER A 22 -4.72 7.04 -2.00
C SER A 22 -4.23 6.62 -0.63
N VAL A 23 -5.08 6.75 0.38
CA VAL A 23 -4.67 6.49 1.76
C VAL A 23 -5.14 5.11 2.18
N PRO A 24 -4.21 4.18 2.43
CA PRO A 24 -4.57 2.85 2.92
C PRO A 24 -4.70 2.89 4.43
N GLU A 25 -5.01 1.75 4.99
CA GLU A 25 -5.01 1.59 6.45
C GLU A 25 -3.79 0.81 6.88
N VAL A 26 -3.35 1.05 8.10
CA VAL A 26 -2.25 0.28 8.68
C VAL A 26 -2.69 -1.18 8.75
N ASN A 27 -1.78 -2.07 8.40
CA ASN A 27 -1.99 -3.52 8.34
C ASN A 27 -2.78 -3.97 7.13
N GLU A 28 -3.11 -3.05 6.23
CA GLU A 28 -3.79 -3.43 5.00
C GLU A 28 -2.81 -4.17 4.09
N THR A 29 -3.32 -5.16 3.35
CA THR A 29 -2.50 -5.92 2.43
C THR A 29 -2.26 -5.12 1.15
N VAL A 30 -1.03 -5.18 0.66
CA VAL A 30 -0.63 -4.54 -0.59
C VAL A 30 -0.43 -5.61 -1.64
N PHE A 31 -0.93 -5.35 -2.84
CA PHE A 31 -0.90 -6.33 -3.93
C PHE A 31 -0.10 -5.81 -5.11
N THR A 32 0.42 -6.73 -5.88
CA THR A 32 1.01 -6.39 -7.16
C THR A 32 -0.11 -6.18 -8.18
N ARG A 33 0.28 -5.73 -9.37
CA ARG A 33 -0.67 -5.54 -10.45
C ARG A 33 -1.39 -6.83 -10.80
N ASP A 34 -0.73 -7.96 -10.62
CA ASP A 34 -1.32 -9.26 -10.90
C ASP A 34 -2.26 -9.74 -9.83
N GLY A 35 -2.36 -9.01 -8.74
CA GLY A 35 -3.21 -9.40 -7.64
C GLY A 35 -2.54 -10.29 -6.60
N LYS A 36 -1.25 -10.46 -6.71
CA LYS A 36 -0.51 -11.26 -5.72
C LYS A 36 -0.15 -10.42 -4.52
N LYS A 37 -0.20 -11.02 -3.35
CA LYS A 37 0.15 -10.32 -2.13
C LYS A 37 1.62 -9.94 -2.17
N LEU A 38 1.90 -8.67 -1.98
CA LEU A 38 3.25 -8.15 -1.97
C LEU A 38 3.74 -7.90 -0.56
N GLY A 39 2.90 -7.37 0.29
CA GLY A 39 3.29 -7.07 1.64
C GLY A 39 2.15 -6.44 2.42
N THR A 40 2.50 -5.80 3.52
CA THR A 40 1.54 -5.23 4.45
C THR A 40 1.95 -3.81 4.81
N VAL A 41 0.97 -2.91 4.86
CA VAL A 41 1.20 -1.52 5.27
C VAL A 41 1.60 -1.49 6.73
N LYS A 42 2.73 -0.82 7.02
CA LYS A 42 3.21 -0.68 8.39
C LYS A 42 3.03 0.71 8.93
N ARG A 43 3.21 1.72 8.08
CA ARG A 43 3.19 3.10 8.55
C ARG A 43 2.75 4.00 7.41
N ILE A 44 2.04 5.05 7.76
CA ILE A 44 1.64 6.09 6.82
C ILE A 44 2.17 7.40 7.37
N PHE A 45 2.88 8.17 6.53
CA PHE A 45 3.47 9.42 6.99
C PHE A 45 3.53 10.39 5.82
N GLY A 46 3.87 11.64 6.14
CA GLY A 46 4.01 12.67 5.13
C GLY A 46 2.76 13.51 4.97
N PRO A 47 2.72 14.34 3.92
CA PRO A 47 1.61 15.28 3.74
C PRO A 47 0.32 14.57 3.37
N VAL A 48 -0.78 15.19 3.73
CA VAL A 48 -2.11 14.64 3.46
C VAL A 48 -2.33 14.46 1.97
N GLU A 49 -1.77 15.34 1.18
CA GLU A 49 -2.03 15.35 -0.26
C GLU A 49 -1.22 14.34 -1.04
N GLY A 50 -0.20 13.78 -0.43
CA GLY A 50 0.62 12.79 -1.08
C GLY A 50 1.40 12.01 -0.05
N PRO A 51 0.71 11.20 0.75
CA PRO A 51 1.38 10.51 1.84
C PRO A 51 2.35 9.47 1.34
N TYR A 52 3.28 9.13 2.21
CA TYR A 52 4.18 8.00 1.97
C TYR A 52 3.75 6.86 2.84
N VAL A 53 3.88 5.66 2.31
CA VAL A 53 3.45 4.45 2.99
C VAL A 53 4.63 3.50 3.07
N THR A 54 4.96 3.07 4.28
CA THR A 54 5.98 2.05 4.48
C THR A 54 5.31 0.70 4.45
N VAL A 55 5.82 -0.17 3.59
CA VAL A 55 5.28 -1.51 3.41
C VAL A 55 6.38 -2.52 3.70
N THR A 56 6.03 -3.56 4.45
CA THR A 56 6.94 -4.68 4.65
C THR A 56 6.61 -5.72 3.60
N ALA A 57 7.57 -5.98 2.72
CA ALA A 57 7.37 -6.97 1.66
C ALA A 57 7.57 -8.36 2.18
N ASP A 58 6.72 -9.27 1.74
CA ASP A 58 6.80 -10.65 2.20
C ASP A 58 8.03 -11.35 1.65
N ASP A 59 8.39 -11.05 0.41
CA ASP A 59 9.53 -11.71 -0.21
C ASP A 59 10.63 -10.74 -0.65
N GLY A 60 10.49 -9.48 -0.33
CA GLY A 60 11.54 -8.50 -0.55
C GLY A 60 11.84 -8.16 -2.01
N LYS A 61 10.91 -8.39 -2.91
CA LYS A 61 11.19 -8.23 -4.33
C LYS A 61 10.63 -6.98 -4.97
N ALA A 62 10.20 -6.04 -4.18
CA ALA A 62 9.69 -4.78 -4.72
C ALA A 62 10.82 -3.98 -5.35
N LYS A 63 10.51 -3.27 -6.42
CA LYS A 63 11.48 -2.43 -7.10
C LYS A 63 10.94 -1.01 -7.21
N VAL A 64 11.86 -0.05 -7.22
CA VAL A 64 11.49 1.35 -7.41
C VAL A 64 10.74 1.50 -8.72
N GLY A 65 9.65 2.24 -8.69
CA GLY A 65 8.83 2.47 -9.87
C GLY A 65 7.71 1.47 -10.07
N THR A 66 7.68 0.41 -9.25
CA THR A 66 6.62 -0.59 -9.35
C THR A 66 5.32 -0.01 -8.82
N GLU A 67 4.24 -0.20 -9.56
CA GLU A 67 2.91 0.18 -9.08
C GLU A 67 2.39 -0.90 -8.14
N VAL A 68 1.80 -0.45 -7.04
CA VAL A 68 1.24 -1.36 -6.06
C VAL A 68 -0.20 -0.98 -5.78
N TYR A 69 -0.98 -1.94 -5.33
CA TYR A 69 -2.42 -1.80 -5.19
C TYR A 69 -2.88 -2.23 -3.81
N HIS A 70 -4.04 -1.75 -3.41
CA HIS A 70 -4.68 -2.17 -2.19
C HIS A 70 -6.18 -2.23 -2.43
N LYS A 71 -6.91 -2.83 -1.51
CA LYS A 71 -8.34 -2.99 -1.72
C LYS A 71 -9.11 -1.69 -1.60
N GLY A 72 -8.74 -0.88 -0.67
CA GLY A 72 -9.22 0.48 -0.56
C GLY A 72 -10.70 0.67 -0.30
N GLU A 73 -11.54 0.02 -1.06
CA GLU A 73 -12.97 0.29 -1.01
C GLU A 73 -13.68 -0.44 0.11
N ILE A 74 -13.01 -1.37 0.75
CA ILE A 74 -13.68 -2.24 1.69
C ILE A 74 -14.26 -1.48 2.86
N LYS A 75 -13.56 -0.51 3.33
CA LYS A 75 -13.98 0.23 4.49
C LYS A 75 -15.23 1.05 4.24
N ASN A 76 -15.56 1.24 2.99
CA ASN A 76 -16.77 1.99 2.66
C ASN A 76 -17.99 1.15 2.75
N ALA A 77 -17.80 -0.12 2.58
CA ALA A 77 -18.94 -0.98 2.54
C ALA A 77 -19.59 -1.14 3.86
N LYS A 78 -19.09 -0.86 4.75
CA LYS A 78 -19.64 -1.09 5.95
C LYS A 78 -20.17 -0.13 6.61
N GLY A 79 -20.08 -0.06 6.21
CA GLY A 79 -20.37 0.53 6.66
C GLY A 79 -21.15 0.88 6.77
N LYS A 80 -21.62 1.10 6.63
CA LYS A 80 -22.35 1.46 6.65
C LYS A 80 -23.27 0.92 6.79
N ARG A 81 -23.33 0.31 6.78
CA ARG A 81 -23.93 -0.35 6.79
C ARG A 81 -24.53 -0.68 7.46
N LYS A 82 -24.57 -0.67 7.46
CA LYS A 82 -24.91 -1.20 7.74
C LYS A 82 -25.22 -1.46 8.33
N HIS A 83 -25.43 -1.22 8.32
CA HIS A 83 -25.55 -1.53 8.58
C HIS A 83 -25.79 -1.65 8.85
#